data_50e2bb238685a5d0df849db2988a3aff
#
_entry.id   50e2bb238685a5d0df849db2988a3aff
#
_cell.length_a   1.000
_cell.length_b   1.000
_cell.length_c   1.000
_cell.angle_alpha   90.00
_cell.angle_beta   90.00
_cell.angle_gamma   90.00
#
_symmetry.space_group_name_H-M   'P 1'
#
loop_
_entity.id
_entity.type
_entity.pdbx_description
1 polymer ?
#
loop_
_entity_poly.entity_id
_entity_poly.type
_entity_poly.pdbx_seq_one_letter_code
_entity_poly.pdbx_strand_id
1 'polypeptide(L)'
;MKARVEQLLGTLFGLVFLGLAAVVTVETVMRKLFNVSLQGADELGGYALAVGATLGFSLALLGRAHIRVDVFHDRLPRTLQLALNWLSVVSLAALALLMAWLAWFVIQDTRAYQSVAQTPWATPLVYPQTAWLIGLMVFGAVGLFSALRVSWLLLRGQTDRVLRDYGPRSTRDEVAEELQDLKARGTVEARP
;
A
#
# COMPACT_ATOMS: atom_id res chain seq x y z
N MET A 1 0.82 12.50 13.43
CA MET A 1 1.26 11.09 13.42
C MET A 1 0.97 10.44 12.08
N LYS A 2 -0.25 10.57 11.52
CA LYS A 2 -0.64 10.04 10.21
C LYS A 2 0.33 10.47 9.09
N ALA A 3 0.58 11.78 8.91
CA ALA A 3 1.47 12.29 7.87
C ALA A 3 2.91 11.74 7.95
N ARG A 4 3.47 11.52 9.14
CA ARG A 4 4.81 10.92 9.29
C ARG A 4 4.84 9.46 8.85
N VAL A 5 3.77 8.70 9.14
CA VAL A 5 3.65 7.30 8.71
C VAL A 5 3.49 7.24 7.18
N GLU A 6 2.68 8.10 6.59
CA GLU A 6 2.53 8.21 5.13
C GLU A 6 3.86 8.55 4.45
N GLN A 7 4.60 9.54 4.98
CA GLN A 7 5.92 9.89 4.46
C GLN A 7 6.91 8.74 4.55
N LEU A 8 6.98 8.05 5.70
CA LEU A 8 7.88 6.91 5.89
C LEU A 8 7.55 5.78 4.90
N LEU A 9 6.28 5.37 4.82
CA LEU A 9 5.85 4.31 3.92
C LEU A 9 6.06 4.71 2.45
N GLY A 10 5.77 5.96 2.09
CA GLY A 10 6.00 6.49 0.73
C GLY A 10 7.48 6.51 0.37
N THR A 11 8.35 6.92 1.30
CA THR A 11 9.80 6.89 1.09
C THR A 11 10.30 5.46 0.91
N LEU A 12 9.87 4.53 1.76
CA LEU A 12 10.24 3.11 1.63
C LEU A 12 9.75 2.52 0.31
N PHE A 13 8.52 2.79 -0.08
CA PHE A 13 7.96 2.39 -1.37
C PHE A 13 8.80 2.93 -2.53
N GLY A 14 9.10 4.23 -2.51
CA GLY A 14 9.93 4.88 -3.53
C GLY A 14 11.34 4.29 -3.60
N LEU A 15 11.99 4.02 -2.47
CA LEU A 15 13.32 3.42 -2.41
C LEU A 15 13.34 1.98 -2.96
N VAL A 16 12.32 1.17 -2.68
CA VAL A 16 12.19 -0.19 -3.24
C VAL A 16 12.14 -0.15 -4.76
N PHE A 17 11.29 0.69 -5.34
CA PHE A 17 11.16 0.79 -6.80
C PHE A 17 12.32 1.51 -7.47
N LEU A 18 12.93 2.51 -6.81
CA LEU A 18 14.15 3.14 -7.32
C LEU A 18 15.31 2.13 -7.35
N GLY A 19 15.46 1.34 -6.29
CA GLY A 19 16.45 0.26 -6.25
C GLY A 19 16.20 -0.78 -7.35
N LEU A 20 14.96 -1.20 -7.55
CA LEU A 20 14.59 -2.10 -8.64
C LEU A 20 14.92 -1.51 -10.00
N ALA A 21 14.57 -0.24 -10.25
CA ALA A 21 14.85 0.45 -11.50
C ALA A 21 16.37 0.51 -11.77
N ALA A 22 17.18 0.78 -10.75
CA ALA A 22 18.64 0.77 -10.88
C ALA A 22 19.16 -0.64 -11.27
N VAL A 23 18.70 -1.69 -10.59
CA VAL A 23 19.10 -3.08 -10.90
C VAL A 23 18.72 -3.47 -12.32
N VAL A 24 17.48 -3.21 -12.73
CA VAL A 24 16.99 -3.54 -14.09
C VAL A 24 17.76 -2.74 -15.14
N THR A 25 18.08 -1.47 -14.86
CA THR A 25 18.91 -0.65 -15.77
C THR A 25 20.30 -1.24 -15.94
N VAL A 26 20.97 -1.59 -14.82
CA VAL A 26 22.30 -2.24 -14.86
C VAL A 26 22.26 -3.56 -15.61
N GLU A 27 21.28 -4.42 -15.31
CA GLU A 27 21.06 -5.70 -16.02
C GLU A 27 20.90 -5.48 -17.53
N THR A 28 20.08 -4.52 -17.92
CA THR A 28 19.81 -4.22 -19.33
C THR A 28 21.08 -3.73 -20.05
N VAL A 29 21.85 -2.84 -19.41
CA VAL A 29 23.11 -2.32 -19.96
C VAL A 29 24.14 -3.44 -20.06
N MET A 30 24.32 -4.24 -19.02
CA MET A 30 25.29 -5.35 -19.02
C MET A 30 24.94 -6.39 -20.09
N ARG A 31 23.66 -6.75 -20.21
CA ARG A 31 23.21 -7.70 -21.24
C ARG A 31 23.42 -7.14 -22.65
N LYS A 32 23.14 -5.84 -22.87
CA LYS A 32 23.21 -5.23 -24.20
C LYS A 32 24.63 -4.93 -24.66
N LEU A 33 25.51 -4.45 -23.77
CA LEU A 33 26.86 -4.00 -24.11
C LEU A 33 27.93 -5.10 -23.91
N PHE A 34 27.75 -5.94 -22.89
CA PHE A 34 28.75 -6.91 -22.49
C PHE A 34 28.33 -8.35 -22.72
N ASN A 35 27.11 -8.60 -23.19
CA ASN A 35 26.52 -9.93 -23.36
C ASN A 35 26.54 -10.77 -22.05
N VAL A 36 26.54 -10.12 -20.89
CA VAL A 36 26.55 -10.72 -19.56
C VAL A 36 25.23 -10.41 -18.87
N SER A 37 24.54 -11.44 -18.35
CA SER A 37 23.32 -11.30 -17.57
C SER A 37 23.59 -11.57 -16.09
N LEU A 38 22.95 -10.80 -15.20
CA LEU A 38 22.95 -11.06 -13.75
C LEU A 38 22.15 -12.30 -13.36
N GLN A 39 21.35 -12.84 -14.27
CA GLN A 39 20.55 -14.08 -14.16
C GLN A 39 19.58 -14.16 -12.96
N GLY A 40 19.46 -13.09 -12.16
CA GLY A 40 18.59 -12.99 -10.97
C GLY A 40 17.82 -11.68 -10.88
N ALA A 41 17.93 -10.79 -11.86
CA ALA A 41 17.22 -9.50 -11.86
C ALA A 41 15.70 -9.68 -11.82
N ASP A 42 15.18 -10.70 -12.52
CA ASP A 42 13.76 -11.05 -12.54
C ASP A 42 13.26 -11.45 -11.14
N GLU A 43 14.10 -12.16 -10.38
CA GLU A 43 13.82 -12.57 -9.00
C GLU A 43 13.67 -11.36 -8.09
N LEU A 44 14.62 -10.41 -8.15
CA LEU A 44 14.53 -9.15 -7.41
C LEU A 44 13.30 -8.32 -7.81
N GLY A 45 12.92 -8.37 -9.09
CA GLY A 45 11.69 -7.74 -9.59
C GLY A 45 10.45 -8.26 -8.88
N GLY A 46 10.33 -9.59 -8.77
CA GLY A 46 9.22 -10.25 -8.06
C GLY A 46 9.18 -9.87 -6.56
N TYR A 47 10.34 -9.83 -5.89
CA TYR A 47 10.44 -9.46 -4.48
C TYR A 47 10.09 -8.00 -4.24
N ALA A 48 10.62 -7.09 -5.06
CA ALA A 48 10.31 -5.67 -4.99
C ALA A 48 8.81 -5.41 -5.22
N LEU A 49 8.20 -6.14 -6.17
CA LEU A 49 6.78 -6.04 -6.46
C LEU A 49 5.94 -6.51 -5.26
N ALA A 50 6.28 -7.64 -4.65
CA ALA A 50 5.56 -8.19 -3.51
C ALA A 50 5.62 -7.24 -2.30
N VAL A 51 6.81 -6.74 -1.94
CA VAL A 51 6.99 -5.79 -0.82
C VAL A 51 6.35 -4.44 -1.16
N GLY A 52 6.59 -3.94 -2.37
CA GLY A 52 6.03 -2.67 -2.82
C GLY A 52 4.51 -2.66 -2.83
N ALA A 53 3.87 -3.75 -3.28
CA ALA A 53 2.41 -3.86 -3.27
C ALA A 53 1.83 -3.76 -1.83
N THR A 54 2.44 -4.42 -0.84
CA THR A 54 1.97 -4.36 0.56
C THR A 54 2.13 -2.96 1.17
N LEU A 55 3.22 -2.26 0.85
CA LEU A 55 3.42 -0.85 1.23
C LEU A 55 2.40 0.05 0.52
N GLY A 56 2.15 -0.20 -0.77
CA GLY A 56 1.15 0.50 -1.57
C GLY A 56 -0.26 0.36 -1.01
N PHE A 57 -0.66 -0.84 -0.56
CA PHE A 57 -1.95 -1.06 0.10
C PHE A 57 -2.08 -0.24 1.38
N SER A 58 -1.01 -0.16 2.17
CA SER A 58 -0.99 0.66 3.38
C SER A 58 -1.15 2.15 3.07
N LEU A 59 -0.45 2.64 2.04
CA LEU A 59 -0.54 4.01 1.57
C LEU A 59 -1.94 4.33 1.01
N ALA A 60 -2.50 3.44 0.19
CA ALA A 60 -3.83 3.59 -0.36
C ALA A 60 -4.90 3.66 0.73
N LEU A 61 -4.75 2.87 1.82
CA LEU A 61 -5.66 2.92 2.96
C LEU A 61 -5.55 4.25 3.72
N LEU A 62 -4.34 4.72 3.98
CA LEU A 62 -4.10 6.00 4.66
C LEU A 62 -4.55 7.19 3.80
N GLY A 63 -4.26 7.14 2.50
CA GLY A 63 -4.62 8.16 1.52
C GLY A 63 -6.09 8.12 1.08
N ARG A 64 -6.89 7.14 1.50
CA ARG A 64 -8.27 6.91 1.03
C ARG A 64 -8.37 6.69 -0.48
N ALA A 65 -7.30 6.21 -1.10
CA ALA A 65 -7.20 5.97 -2.53
C ALA A 65 -7.71 4.57 -2.95
N HIS A 66 -8.41 3.85 -2.08
CA HIS A 66 -9.07 2.60 -2.45
C HIS A 66 -10.25 2.90 -3.38
N ILE A 67 -10.27 2.20 -4.51
CA ILE A 67 -11.37 2.30 -5.48
C ILE A 67 -12.67 1.91 -4.79
N ARG A 68 -13.63 2.82 -4.76
CA ARG A 68 -15.00 2.62 -4.27
C ARG A 68 -15.96 3.02 -5.37
N VAL A 69 -17.13 2.39 -5.39
CA VAL A 69 -18.19 2.77 -6.33
C VAL A 69 -18.96 3.93 -5.72
N ASP A 70 -18.46 5.15 -5.92
CA ASP A 70 -18.96 6.36 -5.27
C ASP A 70 -20.22 6.92 -5.92
N VAL A 71 -20.48 6.55 -7.19
CA VAL A 71 -21.60 7.07 -7.99
C VAL A 71 -22.95 6.90 -7.32
N PHE A 72 -23.15 5.83 -6.53
CA PHE A 72 -24.38 5.57 -5.81
C PHE A 72 -24.32 6.01 -4.35
N HIS A 73 -23.13 6.20 -3.78
CA HIS A 73 -22.95 6.49 -2.35
C HIS A 73 -23.68 7.77 -1.93
N ASP A 74 -23.55 8.84 -2.73
CA ASP A 74 -24.18 10.14 -2.41
C ASP A 74 -25.70 10.14 -2.50
N ARG A 75 -26.28 9.14 -3.19
CA ARG A 75 -27.75 8.97 -3.29
C ARG A 75 -28.34 8.15 -2.17
N LEU A 76 -27.52 7.51 -1.34
CA LEU A 76 -27.98 6.64 -0.26
C LEU A 76 -28.37 7.44 0.99
N PRO A 77 -29.31 6.97 1.79
CA PRO A 77 -29.61 7.57 3.07
C PRO A 77 -28.37 7.50 4.00
N ARG A 78 -28.22 8.52 4.83
CA ARG A 78 -27.04 8.69 5.69
C ARG A 78 -26.68 7.45 6.53
N THR A 79 -27.68 6.75 7.02
CA THR A 79 -27.48 5.52 7.81
C THR A 79 -26.80 4.43 6.98
N LEU A 80 -27.18 4.29 5.72
CA LEU A 80 -26.60 3.30 4.82
C LEU A 80 -25.17 3.69 4.41
N GLN A 81 -24.92 5.00 4.19
CA GLN A 81 -23.57 5.51 3.95
C GLN A 81 -22.62 5.16 5.11
N LEU A 82 -23.06 5.37 6.36
CA LEU A 82 -22.28 5.05 7.55
C LEU A 82 -22.00 3.55 7.66
N ALA A 83 -23.04 2.71 7.43
CA ALA A 83 -22.89 1.26 7.47
C ALA A 83 -21.93 0.74 6.39
N LEU A 84 -22.01 1.25 5.17
CA LEU A 84 -21.13 0.87 4.06
C LEU A 84 -19.67 1.33 4.31
N ASN A 85 -19.47 2.53 4.82
CA ASN A 85 -18.14 3.02 5.16
C ASN A 85 -17.51 2.19 6.28
N TRP A 86 -18.27 1.85 7.31
CA TRP A 86 -17.81 0.96 8.38
C TRP A 86 -17.47 -0.43 7.84
N LEU A 87 -18.38 -1.05 7.09
CA LEU A 87 -18.18 -2.37 6.49
C LEU A 87 -16.96 -2.40 5.59
N SER A 88 -16.76 -1.38 4.76
CA SER A 88 -15.59 -1.26 3.87
C SER A 88 -14.27 -1.28 4.63
N VAL A 89 -14.15 -0.49 5.71
CA VAL A 89 -12.93 -0.43 6.51
C VAL A 89 -12.70 -1.72 7.29
N VAL A 90 -13.76 -2.30 7.87
CA VAL A 90 -13.66 -3.55 8.65
C VAL A 90 -13.33 -4.73 7.76
N SER A 91 -13.98 -4.87 6.59
CA SER A 91 -13.69 -5.97 5.66
C SER A 91 -12.26 -5.88 5.11
N LEU A 92 -11.77 -4.67 4.82
CA LEU A 92 -10.39 -4.46 4.39
C LEU A 92 -9.38 -4.82 5.49
N ALA A 93 -9.66 -4.44 6.74
CA ALA A 93 -8.84 -4.84 7.88
C ALA A 93 -8.84 -6.36 8.09
N ALA A 94 -10.01 -7.00 7.99
CA ALA A 94 -10.13 -8.45 8.07
C ALA A 94 -9.33 -9.16 6.97
N LEU A 95 -9.42 -8.67 5.73
CA LEU A 95 -8.63 -9.19 4.61
C LEU A 95 -7.13 -9.04 4.85
N ALA A 96 -6.68 -7.88 5.32
CA ALA A 96 -5.27 -7.63 5.60
C ALA A 96 -4.71 -8.59 6.67
N LEU A 97 -5.48 -8.80 7.75
CA LEU A 97 -5.12 -9.75 8.81
C LEU A 97 -5.13 -11.20 8.32
N LEU A 98 -6.11 -11.57 7.51
CA LEU A 98 -6.19 -12.89 6.87
C LEU A 98 -4.97 -13.13 5.98
N MET A 99 -4.58 -12.15 5.15
CA MET A 99 -3.39 -12.25 4.31
C MET A 99 -2.11 -12.43 5.13
N ALA A 100 -1.94 -11.65 6.20
CA ALA A 100 -0.79 -11.78 7.10
C ALA A 100 -0.75 -13.16 7.79
N TRP A 101 -1.91 -13.66 8.21
CA TRP A 101 -2.05 -14.98 8.82
C TRP A 101 -1.68 -16.10 7.83
N LEU A 102 -2.20 -16.06 6.60
CA LEU A 102 -1.86 -17.03 5.55
C LEU A 102 -0.37 -16.96 5.17
N ALA A 103 0.19 -15.75 5.05
CA ALA A 103 1.62 -15.57 4.76
C ALA A 103 2.52 -16.19 5.83
N TRP A 104 2.09 -16.21 7.09
CA TRP A 104 2.81 -16.90 8.16
C TRP A 104 2.94 -18.41 7.88
N PHE A 105 1.84 -19.07 7.46
CA PHE A 105 1.91 -20.51 7.12
C PHE A 105 2.79 -20.76 5.90
N VAL A 106 2.73 -19.90 4.87
CA VAL A 106 3.63 -19.99 3.71
C VAL A 106 5.09 -19.98 4.15
N ILE A 107 5.47 -19.14 5.12
CA ILE A 107 6.84 -19.09 5.63
C ILE A 107 7.19 -20.36 6.41
N GLN A 108 6.26 -20.92 7.18
CA GLN A 108 6.49 -22.18 7.89
C GLN A 108 6.75 -23.34 6.92
N ASP A 109 5.94 -23.45 5.87
CA ASP A 109 6.12 -24.46 4.81
C ASP A 109 7.45 -24.24 4.09
N THR A 110 7.78 -22.99 3.73
CA THR A 110 9.06 -22.66 3.10
C THR A 110 10.27 -23.09 3.96
N ARG A 111 10.17 -22.91 5.29
CA ARG A 111 11.21 -23.37 6.23
C ARG A 111 11.28 -24.89 6.30
N ALA A 112 10.14 -25.57 6.36
CA ALA A 112 10.08 -27.02 6.43
C ALA A 112 10.67 -27.69 5.18
N TYR A 113 10.36 -27.14 4.01
CA TYR A 113 10.85 -27.67 2.71
C TYR A 113 12.18 -27.07 2.25
N GLN A 114 12.79 -26.14 3.00
CA GLN A 114 14.03 -25.45 2.64
C GLN A 114 13.95 -24.86 1.22
N SER A 115 12.79 -24.26 0.87
CA SER A 115 12.51 -23.81 -0.49
C SER A 115 13.44 -22.67 -0.90
N VAL A 116 13.98 -22.79 -2.12
CA VAL A 116 14.83 -21.78 -2.77
C VAL A 116 14.21 -21.32 -4.07
N ALA A 117 14.61 -20.15 -4.56
CA ALA A 117 14.20 -19.66 -5.87
C ALA A 117 14.75 -20.56 -6.99
N GLN A 118 13.98 -20.67 -8.09
CA GLN A 118 14.38 -21.48 -9.27
C GLN A 118 15.24 -20.66 -10.24
N THR A 119 16.10 -19.80 -9.71
CA THR A 119 17.05 -19.00 -10.47
C THR A 119 18.47 -19.46 -10.14
N PRO A 120 19.48 -19.10 -10.93
CA PRO A 120 20.87 -19.43 -10.63
C PRO A 120 21.36 -18.91 -9.26
N TRP A 121 20.72 -17.89 -8.69
CA TRP A 121 21.04 -17.39 -7.35
C TRP A 121 20.55 -18.31 -6.23
N ALA A 122 19.53 -19.13 -6.52
CA ALA A 122 18.91 -20.05 -5.56
C ALA A 122 18.63 -19.42 -4.18
N THR A 123 18.15 -18.16 -4.18
CA THR A 123 17.89 -17.39 -2.96
C THR A 123 16.91 -18.14 -2.06
N PRO A 124 17.21 -18.36 -0.77
CA PRO A 124 16.24 -18.94 0.16
C PRO A 124 15.00 -18.06 0.27
N LEU A 125 13.84 -18.61 -0.09
CA LEU A 125 12.57 -17.85 -0.19
C LEU A 125 12.10 -17.30 1.15
N VAL A 126 12.61 -17.79 2.25
CA VAL A 126 12.29 -17.29 3.60
C VAL A 126 12.60 -15.80 3.76
N TYR A 127 13.63 -15.28 3.09
CA TYR A 127 14.03 -13.86 3.21
C TYR A 127 13.00 -12.91 2.57
N PRO A 128 12.70 -13.04 1.25
CA PRO A 128 11.72 -12.16 0.63
C PRO A 128 10.31 -12.36 1.17
N GLN A 129 9.92 -13.58 1.54
CA GLN A 129 8.64 -13.85 2.16
C GLN A 129 8.52 -13.20 3.55
N THR A 130 9.61 -13.14 4.33
CA THR A 130 9.62 -12.44 5.62
C THR A 130 9.44 -10.94 5.42
N ALA A 131 10.12 -10.34 4.45
CA ALA A 131 9.93 -8.92 4.10
C ALA A 131 8.48 -8.64 3.65
N TRP A 132 7.92 -9.53 2.84
CA TRP A 132 6.51 -9.47 2.43
C TRP A 132 5.55 -9.58 3.60
N LEU A 133 5.77 -10.52 4.54
CA LEU A 133 4.97 -10.66 5.77
C LEU A 133 5.02 -9.38 6.62
N ILE A 134 6.19 -8.77 6.78
CA ILE A 134 6.33 -7.50 7.51
C ILE A 134 5.46 -6.43 6.85
N GLY A 135 5.48 -6.33 5.52
CA GLY A 135 4.61 -5.41 4.78
C GLY A 135 3.11 -5.67 5.01
N LEU A 136 2.70 -6.95 5.00
CA LEU A 136 1.33 -7.35 5.33
C LEU A 136 0.94 -7.05 6.78
N MET A 137 1.86 -7.22 7.74
CA MET A 137 1.62 -6.85 9.14
C MET A 137 1.44 -5.34 9.30
N VAL A 138 2.22 -4.53 8.59
CA VAL A 138 2.04 -3.08 8.58
C VAL A 138 0.67 -2.72 8.01
N PHE A 139 0.28 -3.32 6.88
CA PHE A 139 -1.05 -3.13 6.30
C PHE A 139 -2.17 -3.55 7.26
N GLY A 140 -2.03 -4.72 7.91
CA GLY A 140 -2.95 -5.20 8.92
C GLY A 140 -3.08 -4.27 10.13
N ALA A 141 -1.95 -3.74 10.62
CA ALA A 141 -1.93 -2.79 11.74
C ALA A 141 -2.63 -1.47 11.39
N VAL A 142 -2.38 -0.92 10.20
CA VAL A 142 -3.06 0.30 9.70
C VAL A 142 -4.56 0.04 9.51
N GLY A 143 -4.92 -1.13 8.94
CA GLY A 143 -6.31 -1.55 8.76
C GLY A 143 -7.04 -1.71 10.09
N LEU A 144 -6.44 -2.44 11.03
CA LEU A 144 -7.01 -2.67 12.36
C LEU A 144 -7.20 -1.35 13.12
N PHE A 145 -6.19 -0.48 13.11
CA PHE A 145 -6.30 0.84 13.75
C PHE A 145 -7.45 1.66 13.14
N SER A 146 -7.59 1.64 11.82
CA SER A 146 -8.67 2.33 11.11
C SER A 146 -10.05 1.74 11.45
N ALA A 147 -10.17 0.41 11.51
CA ALA A 147 -11.41 -0.29 11.86
C ALA A 147 -11.83 -0.02 13.32
N LEU A 148 -10.88 -0.04 14.25
CA LEU A 148 -11.14 0.29 15.65
C LEU A 148 -11.56 1.76 15.81
N ARG A 149 -10.89 2.67 15.12
CA ARG A 149 -11.20 4.09 15.16
C ARG A 149 -12.58 4.40 14.59
N VAL A 150 -12.95 3.84 13.44
CA VAL A 150 -14.28 4.06 12.85
C VAL A 150 -15.38 3.49 13.72
N SER A 151 -15.17 2.30 14.29
CA SER A 151 -16.13 1.68 15.23
C SER A 151 -16.33 2.54 16.48
N TRP A 152 -15.24 3.05 17.05
CA TRP A 152 -15.28 3.92 18.21
C TRP A 152 -15.99 5.26 17.95
N LEU A 153 -15.77 5.87 16.76
CA LEU A 153 -16.48 7.07 16.35
C LEU A 153 -17.98 6.84 16.21
N LEU A 154 -18.39 5.68 15.66
CA LEU A 154 -19.80 5.30 15.56
C LEU A 154 -20.45 5.12 16.94
N LEU A 155 -19.78 4.43 17.87
CA LEU A 155 -20.25 4.24 19.24
C LEU A 155 -20.42 5.57 19.98
N ARG A 156 -19.61 6.58 19.65
CA ARG A 156 -19.74 7.93 20.22
C ARG A 156 -20.75 8.83 19.47
N GLY A 157 -21.44 8.32 18.49
CA GLY A 157 -22.40 9.10 17.70
C GLY A 157 -21.76 10.16 16.80
N GLN A 158 -20.44 10.12 16.58
CA GLN A 158 -19.72 11.13 15.78
C GLN A 158 -19.81 10.81 14.28
N THR A 159 -21.03 10.68 13.79
CA THR A 159 -21.33 10.25 12.40
C THR A 159 -20.74 11.18 11.34
N ASP A 160 -20.70 12.50 11.59
CA ASP A 160 -20.10 13.47 10.67
C ASP A 160 -18.59 13.25 10.47
N ARG A 161 -17.89 12.85 11.54
CA ARG A 161 -16.48 12.51 11.45
C ARG A 161 -16.26 11.23 10.67
N VAL A 162 -17.13 10.24 10.83
CA VAL A 162 -17.04 8.99 10.05
C VAL A 162 -17.22 9.28 8.57
N LEU A 163 -18.24 10.04 8.18
CA LEU A 163 -18.46 10.40 6.78
C LEU A 163 -17.29 11.22 6.21
N ARG A 164 -16.77 12.17 6.96
CA ARG A 164 -15.65 13.00 6.52
C ARG A 164 -14.32 12.25 6.47
N ASP A 165 -14.02 11.40 7.48
CA ASP A 165 -12.72 10.74 7.61
C ASP A 165 -12.64 9.41 6.82
N TYR A 166 -13.77 8.76 6.54
CA TYR A 166 -13.86 7.44 5.90
C TYR A 166 -14.83 7.40 4.72
N GLY A 167 -15.51 8.51 4.39
CA GLY A 167 -16.30 8.62 3.18
C GLY A 167 -15.42 8.68 1.92
N PRO A 168 -16.02 8.49 0.73
CA PRO A 168 -15.34 8.71 -0.53
C PRO A 168 -14.84 10.16 -0.63
N ARG A 169 -13.75 10.37 -1.36
CA ARG A 169 -13.31 11.73 -1.69
C ARG A 169 -14.27 12.29 -2.74
N SER A 170 -14.79 13.46 -2.49
CA SER A 170 -15.59 14.16 -3.53
C SER A 170 -14.66 14.59 -4.65
N THR A 171 -15.12 14.48 -5.91
CA THR A 171 -14.42 15.03 -7.09
C THR A 171 -14.07 16.53 -6.90
N ARG A 172 -14.87 17.25 -6.12
CA ARG A 172 -14.60 18.65 -5.77
C ARG A 172 -13.39 18.80 -4.82
N ASP A 173 -13.22 17.88 -3.90
CA ASP A 173 -12.08 17.88 -2.96
C ASP A 173 -10.79 17.56 -3.71
N GLU A 174 -10.83 16.61 -4.65
CA GLU A 174 -9.68 16.26 -5.50
C GLU A 174 -9.26 17.45 -6.38
N VAL A 175 -10.21 18.09 -7.05
CA VAL A 175 -9.94 19.30 -7.87
C VAL A 175 -9.41 20.43 -6.99
N ALA A 176 -9.92 20.62 -5.78
CA ALA A 176 -9.45 21.66 -4.87
C ALA A 176 -8.01 21.40 -4.38
N GLU A 177 -7.65 20.14 -4.06
CA GLU A 177 -6.28 19.74 -3.70
C GLU A 177 -5.33 19.97 -4.88
N GLU A 178 -5.71 19.57 -6.10
CA GLU A 178 -4.90 19.74 -7.30
C GLU A 178 -4.67 21.22 -7.65
N LEU A 179 -5.70 22.05 -7.51
CA LEU A 179 -5.58 23.50 -7.68
C LEU A 179 -4.68 24.14 -6.60
N GLN A 180 -4.71 23.65 -5.37
CA GLN A 180 -3.80 24.12 -4.32
C GLN A 180 -2.36 23.73 -4.61
N ASP A 181 -2.12 22.50 -5.06
CA ASP A 181 -0.79 22.00 -5.44
C ASP A 181 -0.23 22.78 -6.63
N LEU A 182 -1.03 23.06 -7.65
CA LEU A 182 -0.63 23.89 -8.80
C LEU A 182 -0.28 25.32 -8.36
N LYS A 183 -1.07 25.91 -7.45
CA LYS A 183 -0.76 27.23 -6.90
C LYS A 183 0.54 27.22 -6.08
N ALA A 184 0.77 26.17 -5.29
CA ALA A 184 2.00 26.04 -4.51
C ALA A 184 3.25 25.87 -5.42
N ARG A 185 3.13 25.12 -6.51
CA ARG A 185 4.20 24.97 -7.52
C ARG A 185 4.44 26.25 -8.30
N GLY A 186 3.36 26.94 -8.75
CA GLY A 186 3.45 28.21 -9.44
C GLY A 186 4.04 29.35 -8.60
N THR A 187 3.90 29.31 -7.27
CA THR A 187 4.53 30.26 -6.35
C THR A 187 6.02 29.94 -6.10
N VAL A 188 6.46 28.70 -6.33
CA VAL A 188 7.88 28.31 -6.25
C VAL A 188 8.61 28.69 -7.53
N GLU A 189 7.98 28.55 -8.70
CA GLU A 189 8.55 28.97 -10.00
C GLU A 189 8.63 30.50 -10.17
N ALA A 190 7.81 31.27 -9.44
CA ALA A 190 7.80 32.74 -9.51
C ALA A 190 8.78 33.43 -8.54
N ARG A 191 9.68 32.68 -7.86
CA ARG A 191 10.78 33.28 -7.10
C ARG A 191 12.01 33.37 -7.98
N PRO A 192 12.50 34.59 -8.31
CA PRO A 192 13.72 34.82 -9.09
C PRO A 192 14.97 34.34 -8.38
#